data_ed6c98882064481d5bfe9928feda332b
#
_entry.id   ed6c98882064481d5bfe9928feda332b
#
_cell.length_a   1.000
_cell.length_b   1.000
_cell.length_c   1.000
_cell.angle_alpha   90.00
_cell.angle_beta   90.00
_cell.angle_gamma   90.00
#
_symmetry.space_group_name_H-M   'P 1'
#
loop_
_entity.id
_entity.type
_entity.pdbx_description
1 polymer ?
#
loop_
_entity_poly.entity_id
_entity_poly.type
_entity_poly.pdbx_seq_one_letter_code
_entity_poly.pdbx_strand_id
1 'polypeptide(L)'
;MTISSPSRPYLDGKKLNKIEQNKAAKDGLLVGPEIDKFAEIGWEQVDETDLQLRLKWYGMFWRPKTPGQFMLRLRVPNGVISAQQLRIVASIVERYGDSGSCDITTRQNLQLRGVLLNDLPEILKRLREAGLSSIQSGFDNPRNVTGNPLAGIDPNEIVDTRQYTTDLQNFLTNSCQGNPDYSNLPRKWNTAVAGAKDNFLLHNDIVFHPV
;
A
#
# COMPACT_ATOMS: atom_id res chain seq x y z
N MET A 1 -14.08 -15.25 7.17
CA MET A 1 -14.58 -15.03 5.79
C MET A 1 -13.62 -15.68 4.83
N THR A 2 -14.09 -16.60 4.01
CA THR A 2 -13.25 -17.22 2.97
C THR A 2 -13.08 -16.21 1.86
N ILE A 3 -11.90 -15.63 1.71
CA ILE A 3 -11.59 -14.76 0.56
C ILE A 3 -11.48 -15.70 -0.65
N SER A 4 -12.51 -15.73 -1.49
CA SER A 4 -12.41 -16.41 -2.77
C SER A 4 -11.60 -15.53 -3.72
N SER A 5 -10.59 -16.09 -4.36
CA SER A 5 -9.87 -15.37 -5.43
C SER A 5 -10.86 -14.93 -6.49
N PRO A 6 -10.89 -13.65 -6.88
CA PRO A 6 -11.77 -13.19 -7.96
C PRO A 6 -11.43 -13.90 -9.27
N SER A 7 -12.44 -14.06 -10.13
CA SER A 7 -12.20 -14.54 -11.49
C SER A 7 -11.24 -13.59 -12.22
N ARG A 8 -10.28 -14.14 -12.94
CA ARG A 8 -9.29 -13.36 -13.71
C ARG A 8 -9.46 -13.66 -15.20
N PRO A 9 -10.54 -13.19 -15.84
CA PRO A 9 -10.86 -13.56 -17.22
C PRO A 9 -9.77 -13.15 -18.22
N TYR A 10 -8.93 -12.16 -17.89
CA TYR A 10 -7.79 -11.78 -18.73
C TYR A 10 -6.67 -12.83 -18.79
N LEU A 11 -6.70 -13.86 -17.95
CA LEU A 11 -5.74 -14.98 -17.93
C LEU A 11 -6.27 -16.22 -18.66
N ASP A 12 -7.54 -16.26 -19.00
CA ASP A 12 -8.19 -17.42 -19.60
C ASP A 12 -7.50 -17.82 -20.92
N GLY A 13 -7.09 -19.07 -21.00
CA GLY A 13 -6.40 -19.62 -22.16
C GLY A 13 -4.96 -19.12 -22.41
N LYS A 14 -4.39 -18.30 -21.54
CA LYS A 14 -3.03 -17.79 -21.68
C LYS A 14 -2.03 -18.60 -20.88
N LYS A 15 -0.82 -18.80 -21.44
CA LYS A 15 0.31 -19.34 -20.69
C LYS A 15 0.75 -18.33 -19.63
N LEU A 16 0.59 -18.69 -18.36
CA LEU A 16 0.93 -17.83 -17.23
C LEU A 16 2.45 -17.72 -17.08
N ASN A 17 2.94 -16.51 -16.89
CA ASN A 17 4.30 -16.28 -16.42
C ASN A 17 4.43 -16.67 -14.93
N LYS A 18 5.68 -16.76 -14.43
CA LYS A 18 5.96 -17.18 -13.04
C LYS A 18 5.23 -16.35 -11.99
N ILE A 19 5.08 -15.04 -12.21
CA ILE A 19 4.38 -14.13 -11.27
C ILE A 19 2.89 -14.47 -11.21
N GLU A 20 2.25 -14.63 -12.37
CA GLU A 20 0.83 -14.99 -12.44
C GLU A 20 0.57 -16.39 -11.87
N GLN A 21 1.50 -17.35 -12.07
CA GLN A 21 1.43 -18.67 -11.43
C GLN A 21 1.46 -18.53 -9.90
N ASN A 22 2.37 -17.73 -9.34
CA ASN A 22 2.47 -17.48 -7.91
C ASN A 22 1.21 -16.81 -7.34
N LYS A 23 0.61 -15.87 -8.07
CA LYS A 23 -0.66 -15.22 -7.69
C LYS A 23 -1.85 -16.17 -7.79
N ALA A 24 -1.84 -17.09 -8.75
CA ALA A 24 -2.88 -18.12 -8.90
C ALA A 24 -2.80 -19.19 -7.80
N ALA A 25 -1.58 -19.56 -7.37
CA ALA A 25 -1.37 -20.54 -6.32
C ALA A 25 -1.86 -20.04 -4.94
N LYS A 26 -1.63 -18.77 -4.61
CA LYS A 26 -2.08 -18.15 -3.35
C LYS A 26 -2.21 -16.65 -3.55
N ASP A 27 -3.39 -16.11 -3.25
CA ASP A 27 -3.64 -14.67 -3.28
C ASP A 27 -2.77 -13.95 -2.24
N GLY A 28 -2.24 -12.77 -2.59
CA GLY A 28 -1.37 -12.01 -1.69
C GLY A 28 -2.08 -11.51 -0.44
N LEU A 29 -3.41 -11.30 -0.48
CA LEU A 29 -4.18 -10.92 0.71
C LEU A 29 -4.32 -12.07 1.71
N LEU A 30 -4.14 -13.33 1.29
CA LEU A 30 -4.24 -14.50 2.17
C LEU A 30 -3.07 -14.61 3.16
N VAL A 31 -1.97 -13.88 2.97
CA VAL A 31 -0.88 -13.87 3.98
C VAL A 31 -1.22 -13.06 5.23
N GLY A 32 -2.27 -12.23 5.20
CA GLY A 32 -2.67 -11.42 6.35
C GLY A 32 -2.86 -12.21 7.65
N PRO A 33 -3.69 -13.27 7.65
CA PRO A 33 -3.86 -14.12 8.82
C PRO A 33 -2.60 -14.89 9.25
N GLU A 34 -1.58 -14.95 8.40
CA GLU A 34 -0.33 -15.67 8.68
C GLU A 34 0.78 -14.75 9.22
N ILE A 35 0.58 -13.43 9.23
CA ILE A 35 1.60 -12.44 9.63
C ILE A 35 2.08 -12.69 11.06
N ASP A 36 1.18 -12.99 12.00
CA ASP A 36 1.56 -13.27 13.38
C ASP A 36 2.48 -14.50 13.46
N LYS A 37 2.14 -15.57 12.74
CA LYS A 37 2.99 -16.75 12.63
C LYS A 37 4.34 -16.45 11.98
N PHE A 38 4.36 -15.64 10.92
CA PHE A 38 5.62 -15.22 10.28
C PHE A 38 6.52 -14.44 11.22
N ALA A 39 5.92 -13.58 12.06
CA ALA A 39 6.64 -12.84 13.08
C ALA A 39 7.25 -13.74 14.17
N GLU A 40 6.55 -14.83 14.55
CA GLU A 40 7.02 -15.79 15.54
C GLU A 40 8.16 -16.65 15.02
N ILE A 41 8.05 -17.20 13.79
CA ILE A 41 9.06 -18.12 13.23
C ILE A 41 10.30 -17.41 12.68
N GLY A 42 10.21 -16.10 12.41
CA GLY A 42 11.29 -15.34 11.80
C GLY A 42 11.35 -15.47 10.27
N TRP A 43 11.95 -14.46 9.65
CA TRP A 43 11.96 -14.32 8.19
C TRP A 43 12.69 -15.46 7.47
N GLU A 44 13.66 -16.12 8.10
CA GLU A 44 14.44 -17.24 7.54
C GLU A 44 13.60 -18.50 7.32
N GLN A 45 12.48 -18.64 8.05
CA GLN A 45 11.61 -19.81 8.00
C GLN A 45 10.33 -19.56 7.17
N VAL A 46 10.13 -18.33 6.68
CA VAL A 46 8.99 -18.00 5.82
C VAL A 46 9.24 -18.49 4.40
N ASP A 47 8.22 -19.04 3.74
CA ASP A 47 8.28 -19.39 2.32
C ASP A 47 8.81 -18.22 1.49
N GLU A 48 9.76 -18.48 0.60
CA GLU A 48 10.44 -17.45 -0.18
C GLU A 48 9.47 -16.62 -1.03
N THR A 49 8.42 -17.22 -1.55
CA THR A 49 7.41 -16.51 -2.35
C THR A 49 6.54 -15.61 -1.47
N ASP A 50 6.20 -16.06 -0.27
CA ASP A 50 5.46 -15.23 0.70
C ASP A 50 6.34 -14.05 1.14
N LEU A 51 7.60 -14.32 1.48
CA LEU A 51 8.56 -13.31 1.92
C LEU A 51 8.84 -12.25 0.85
N GLN A 52 9.19 -12.67 -0.36
CA GLN A 52 9.68 -11.77 -1.41
C GLN A 52 8.55 -11.18 -2.27
N LEU A 53 7.39 -11.83 -2.32
CA LEU A 53 6.30 -11.42 -3.19
C LEU A 53 5.06 -11.02 -2.40
N ARG A 54 4.43 -11.95 -1.63
CA ARG A 54 3.08 -11.75 -1.10
C ARG A 54 3.03 -10.77 0.08
N LEU A 55 4.06 -10.65 0.90
CA LEU A 55 4.14 -9.62 1.94
C LEU A 55 4.05 -8.18 1.38
N LYS A 56 4.30 -7.97 0.08
CA LYS A 56 4.12 -6.67 -0.57
C LYS A 56 2.66 -6.21 -0.61
N TRP A 57 1.67 -7.13 -0.51
CA TRP A 57 0.26 -6.78 -0.35
C TRP A 57 -0.01 -6.08 0.98
N TYR A 58 0.82 -6.36 1.98
CA TYR A 58 0.80 -5.70 3.30
C TYR A 58 1.83 -4.57 3.43
N GLY A 59 2.41 -4.15 2.30
CA GLY A 59 3.35 -3.04 2.25
C GLY A 59 4.77 -3.38 2.67
N MET A 60 5.06 -4.65 3.00
CA MET A 60 6.40 -5.12 3.37
C MET A 60 7.21 -5.53 2.14
N PHE A 61 8.36 -4.91 1.97
CA PHE A 61 9.25 -5.16 0.85
C PHE A 61 10.58 -5.73 1.33
N TRP A 62 10.81 -6.98 0.99
CA TRP A 62 12.10 -7.63 1.18
C TRP A 62 13.22 -6.89 0.44
N ARG A 63 14.39 -6.79 1.05
CA ARG A 63 15.57 -6.15 0.49
C ARG A 63 16.77 -7.09 0.57
N PRO A 64 17.25 -7.63 -0.57
CA PRO A 64 18.39 -8.56 -0.58
C PRO A 64 19.68 -7.98 0.00
N LYS A 65 19.86 -6.65 -0.06
CA LYS A 65 21.04 -5.96 0.47
C LYS A 65 21.03 -5.82 2.00
N THR A 66 19.89 -5.97 2.64
CA THR A 66 19.73 -5.88 4.09
C THR A 66 18.82 -7.04 4.56
N PRO A 67 19.33 -8.29 4.57
CA PRO A 67 18.55 -9.46 4.96
C PRO A 67 17.93 -9.27 6.35
N GLY A 68 16.65 -9.68 6.51
CA GLY A 68 15.91 -9.49 7.75
C GLY A 68 15.33 -8.10 7.96
N GLN A 69 15.78 -7.10 7.21
CA GLN A 69 15.25 -5.74 7.27
C GLN A 69 14.38 -5.45 6.05
N PHE A 70 13.21 -4.92 6.30
CA PHE A 70 12.21 -4.62 5.27
C PHE A 70 12.00 -3.10 5.13
N MET A 71 11.45 -2.72 4.00
CA MET A 71 10.83 -1.42 3.82
C MET A 71 9.31 -1.60 3.96
N LEU A 72 8.69 -0.83 4.86
CA LEU A 72 7.23 -0.77 4.99
C LEU A 72 6.71 0.50 4.31
N ARG A 73 5.73 0.34 3.42
CA ARG A 73 5.07 1.46 2.71
C ARG A 73 3.66 1.67 3.24
N LEU A 74 3.39 2.89 3.67
CA LEU A 74 2.05 3.32 4.09
C LEU A 74 1.29 3.94 2.92
N ARG A 75 -0.03 3.91 3.01
CA ARG A 75 -0.94 4.67 2.12
C ARG A 75 -1.33 5.97 2.82
N VAL A 76 -1.21 7.08 2.10
CA VAL A 76 -1.60 8.40 2.57
C VAL A 76 -2.33 9.11 1.41
N PRO A 77 -3.65 8.95 1.27
CA PRO A 77 -4.41 9.52 0.16
C PRO A 77 -4.23 11.04 0.12
N ASN A 78 -3.99 11.57 -1.07
CA ASN A 78 -3.67 12.99 -1.31
C ASN A 78 -2.46 13.51 -0.51
N GLY A 79 -1.68 12.64 0.15
CA GLY A 79 -0.60 13.07 1.05
C GLY A 79 -1.08 13.74 2.33
N VAL A 80 -2.37 13.68 2.64
CA VAL A 80 -2.95 14.31 3.83
C VAL A 80 -2.77 13.40 5.04
N ILE A 81 -2.07 13.91 6.04
CA ILE A 81 -1.84 13.21 7.30
C ILE A 81 -2.03 14.18 8.47
N SER A 82 -2.78 13.75 9.48
CA SER A 82 -2.98 14.56 10.68
C SER A 82 -1.72 14.59 11.56
N ALA A 83 -1.60 15.63 12.40
CA ALA A 83 -0.52 15.71 13.38
C ALA A 83 -0.50 14.50 14.34
N GLN A 84 -1.68 13.97 14.71
CA GLN A 84 -1.77 12.78 15.54
C GLN A 84 -1.24 11.54 14.82
N GLN A 85 -1.64 11.32 13.57
CA GLN A 85 -1.14 10.22 12.72
C GLN A 85 0.38 10.32 12.53
N LEU A 86 0.89 11.53 12.28
CA LEU A 86 2.32 11.74 12.10
C LEU A 86 3.12 11.43 13.38
N ARG A 87 2.59 11.77 14.57
CA ARG A 87 3.21 11.38 15.85
C ARG A 87 3.25 9.86 16.04
N ILE A 88 2.21 9.14 15.62
CA ILE A 88 2.21 7.66 15.67
C ILE A 88 3.26 7.12 14.71
N VAL A 89 3.34 7.63 13.48
CA VAL A 89 4.38 7.23 12.52
C VAL A 89 5.78 7.51 13.09
N ALA A 90 6.01 8.70 13.65
CA ALA A 90 7.28 9.07 14.28
C ALA A 90 7.68 8.07 15.38
N SER A 91 6.74 7.75 16.28
CA SER A 91 6.99 6.78 17.36
C SER A 91 7.20 5.34 16.87
N ILE A 92 6.65 4.96 15.71
CA ILE A 92 6.94 3.69 15.06
C ILE A 92 8.36 3.71 14.47
N VAL A 93 8.72 4.78 13.78
CA VAL A 93 10.04 4.95 13.17
C VAL A 93 11.15 4.98 14.23
N GLU A 94 10.95 5.69 15.34
CA GLU A 94 11.89 5.71 16.47
C GLU A 94 12.13 4.33 17.06
N ARG A 95 11.07 3.55 17.23
CA ARG A 95 11.15 2.26 17.91
C ARG A 95 11.56 1.10 17.01
N TYR A 96 11.10 1.09 15.75
CA TYR A 96 11.18 -0.08 14.85
C TYR A 96 11.93 0.22 13.54
N GLY A 97 12.31 1.46 13.28
CA GLY A 97 13.11 1.85 12.12
C GLY A 97 14.61 1.74 12.38
N ASP A 98 15.40 1.67 11.31
CA ASP A 98 16.86 1.58 11.39
C ASP A 98 17.56 2.92 11.64
N SER A 99 16.93 4.04 11.29
CA SER A 99 17.56 5.37 11.28
C SER A 99 16.74 6.47 11.93
N GLY A 100 15.60 6.14 12.53
CA GLY A 100 14.68 7.15 13.10
C GLY A 100 14.09 8.09 12.05
N SER A 101 14.12 7.72 10.77
CA SER A 101 13.62 8.53 9.65
C SER A 101 12.68 7.74 8.74
N CYS A 102 11.87 8.46 7.95
CA CYS A 102 11.06 7.86 6.89
C CYS A 102 11.15 8.70 5.61
N ASP A 103 10.92 8.05 4.46
CA ASP A 103 10.90 8.72 3.17
C ASP A 103 9.47 9.19 2.84
N ILE A 104 9.35 10.41 2.31
CA ILE A 104 8.15 10.87 1.61
C ILE A 104 8.36 10.63 0.13
N THR A 105 7.38 10.01 -0.55
CA THR A 105 7.52 9.63 -1.95
C THR A 105 6.79 10.57 -2.90
N THR A 106 7.15 10.53 -4.17
CA THR A 106 6.45 11.26 -5.25
C THR A 106 4.99 10.81 -5.43
N ARG A 107 4.57 9.70 -4.80
CA ARG A 107 3.16 9.25 -4.75
C ARG A 107 2.50 9.58 -3.43
N GLN A 108 3.02 10.55 -2.69
CA GLN A 108 2.44 11.01 -1.42
C GLN A 108 2.34 9.90 -0.38
N ASN A 109 3.21 8.90 -0.44
CA ASN A 109 3.31 7.80 0.53
C ASN A 109 4.41 8.08 1.55
N LEU A 110 4.32 7.41 2.71
CA LEU A 110 5.43 7.27 3.63
C LEU A 110 6.08 5.89 3.49
N GLN A 111 7.41 5.82 3.62
CA GLN A 111 8.17 4.57 3.62
C GLN A 111 9.10 4.53 4.82
N LEU A 112 8.93 3.50 5.64
CA LEU A 112 9.76 3.22 6.80
C LEU A 112 10.84 2.20 6.41
N ARG A 113 12.06 2.41 6.88
CA ARG A 113 13.21 1.54 6.59
C ARG A 113 13.59 0.73 7.82
N GLY A 114 14.21 -0.44 7.61
CA GLY A 114 14.76 -1.25 8.68
C GLY A 114 13.74 -2.01 9.53
N VAL A 115 12.48 -2.05 9.12
CA VAL A 115 11.42 -2.76 9.85
C VAL A 115 11.72 -4.25 9.86
N LEU A 116 11.63 -4.89 11.04
CA LEU A 116 11.76 -6.34 11.19
C LEU A 116 10.40 -7.01 11.02
N LEU A 117 10.40 -8.25 10.52
CA LEU A 117 9.18 -9.03 10.37
C LEU A 117 8.51 -9.33 11.71
N ASN A 118 9.31 -9.55 12.75
CA ASN A 118 8.85 -9.81 14.11
C ASN A 118 8.05 -8.66 14.72
N ASP A 119 8.31 -7.42 14.29
CA ASP A 119 7.64 -6.22 14.78
C ASP A 119 6.36 -5.87 13.96
N LEU A 120 6.18 -6.53 12.82
CA LEU A 120 5.10 -6.19 11.89
C LEU A 120 3.69 -6.26 12.50
N PRO A 121 3.31 -7.28 13.30
CA PRO A 121 1.98 -7.32 13.92
C PRO A 121 1.66 -6.08 14.76
N GLU A 122 2.59 -5.67 15.61
CA GLU A 122 2.43 -4.50 16.47
C GLU A 122 2.38 -3.20 15.65
N ILE A 123 3.23 -3.07 14.64
CA ILE A 123 3.22 -1.93 13.73
C ILE A 123 1.88 -1.81 13.01
N LEU A 124 1.38 -2.91 12.43
CA LEU A 124 0.09 -2.91 11.72
C LEU A 124 -1.09 -2.58 12.65
N LYS A 125 -1.05 -3.06 13.89
CA LYS A 125 -2.05 -2.72 14.91
C LYS A 125 -2.05 -1.22 15.19
N ARG A 126 -0.90 -0.62 15.49
CA ARG A 126 -0.76 0.82 15.79
C ARG A 126 -1.16 1.70 14.61
N LEU A 127 -0.81 1.31 13.39
CA LEU A 127 -1.24 2.02 12.18
C LEU A 127 -2.77 1.99 12.04
N ARG A 128 -3.39 0.83 12.24
CA ARG A 128 -4.85 0.66 12.16
C ARG A 128 -5.57 1.53 13.20
N GLU A 129 -5.10 1.53 14.44
CA GLU A 129 -5.64 2.36 15.53
C GLU A 129 -5.53 3.86 15.23
N ALA A 130 -4.52 4.27 14.45
CA ALA A 130 -4.35 5.65 13.96
C ALA A 130 -5.14 5.95 12.67
N GLY A 131 -5.88 5.00 12.12
CA GLY A 131 -6.57 5.15 10.83
C GLY A 131 -5.61 5.19 9.63
N LEU A 132 -4.42 4.60 9.76
CA LEU A 132 -3.44 4.43 8.69
C LEU A 132 -3.37 2.98 8.23
N SER A 133 -2.90 2.76 7.01
CA SER A 133 -2.77 1.42 6.45
C SER A 133 -1.56 1.28 5.51
N SER A 134 -1.04 0.06 5.44
CA SER A 134 -0.08 -0.37 4.43
C SER A 134 -0.67 -1.38 3.42
N ILE A 135 -1.91 -1.80 3.64
CA ILE A 135 -2.57 -2.86 2.85
C ILE A 135 -2.72 -2.42 1.38
N GLN A 136 -2.44 -3.34 0.45
CA GLN A 136 -2.45 -3.12 -1.00
C GLN A 136 -1.52 -1.99 -1.48
N SER A 137 -0.54 -1.55 -0.68
CA SER A 137 0.36 -0.47 -1.06
C SER A 137 1.48 -0.90 -2.02
N GLY A 138 1.65 -2.20 -2.24
CA GLY A 138 2.72 -2.77 -3.05
C GLY A 138 2.25 -3.68 -4.17
N PHE A 139 3.21 -4.04 -5.02
CA PHE A 139 3.09 -4.99 -6.12
C PHE A 139 1.92 -4.70 -7.09
N ASP A 140 1.17 -5.70 -7.54
CA ASP A 140 0.12 -5.60 -8.56
C ASP A 140 -1.23 -5.23 -7.93
N ASN A 141 -1.26 -4.08 -7.27
CA ASN A 141 -2.42 -3.48 -6.64
C ASN A 141 -2.60 -2.02 -7.09
N PRO A 142 -3.79 -1.44 -6.92
CA PRO A 142 -3.99 0.00 -7.01
C PRO A 142 -3.06 0.70 -6.02
N ARG A 143 -2.29 1.66 -6.50
CA ARG A 143 -1.37 2.43 -5.65
C ARG A 143 -2.13 3.47 -4.85
N ASN A 144 -1.42 4.17 -3.97
CA ASN A 144 -1.97 5.32 -3.27
C ASN A 144 -2.66 6.28 -4.25
N VAL A 145 -3.84 6.74 -3.91
CA VAL A 145 -4.55 7.76 -4.71
C VAL A 145 -3.90 9.10 -4.44
N THR A 146 -3.32 9.70 -5.50
CA THR A 146 -2.66 10.99 -5.41
C THR A 146 -3.63 12.12 -5.74
N GLY A 147 -3.41 13.29 -5.19
CA GLY A 147 -4.19 14.49 -5.45
C GLY A 147 -3.33 15.74 -5.50
N ASN A 148 -3.96 16.91 -5.64
CA ASN A 148 -3.26 18.17 -5.62
C ASN A 148 -2.57 18.36 -4.25
N PRO A 149 -1.23 18.55 -4.18
CA PRO A 149 -0.53 18.79 -2.92
C PRO A 149 -0.96 20.12 -2.24
N LEU A 150 -1.58 21.02 -2.97
CA LEU A 150 -2.12 22.29 -2.46
C LEU A 150 -3.64 22.25 -2.25
N ALA A 151 -4.25 21.05 -2.24
CA ALA A 151 -5.69 20.90 -2.05
C ALA A 151 -6.19 21.63 -0.79
N GLY A 152 -7.21 22.46 -0.94
CA GLY A 152 -7.79 23.30 0.11
C GLY A 152 -7.11 24.66 0.31
N ILE A 153 -6.01 24.96 -0.41
CA ILE A 153 -5.28 26.24 -0.33
C ILE A 153 -4.85 26.79 -1.69
N ASP A 154 -5.07 26.04 -2.77
CA ASP A 154 -4.69 26.43 -4.12
C ASP A 154 -5.66 27.51 -4.66
N PRO A 155 -5.19 28.71 -5.05
CA PRO A 155 -6.06 29.76 -5.61
C PRO A 155 -6.67 29.36 -6.96
N ASN A 156 -6.12 28.35 -7.64
CA ASN A 156 -6.64 27.80 -8.89
C ASN A 156 -7.47 26.52 -8.68
N GLU A 157 -7.80 26.20 -7.44
CA GLU A 157 -8.60 25.01 -7.11
C GLU A 157 -10.02 25.14 -7.68
N ILE A 158 -10.48 24.08 -8.33
CA ILE A 158 -11.84 23.94 -8.85
C ILE A 158 -12.66 23.13 -7.85
N VAL A 159 -12.02 22.10 -7.27
CA VAL A 159 -12.64 21.22 -6.27
C VAL A 159 -11.58 20.70 -5.30
N ASP A 160 -11.89 20.69 -4.02
CA ASP A 160 -11.06 20.07 -3.00
C ASP A 160 -11.05 18.55 -3.15
N THR A 161 -9.90 17.99 -3.48
CA THR A 161 -9.75 16.56 -3.80
C THR A 161 -9.52 15.66 -2.59
N ARG A 162 -9.33 16.21 -1.40
CA ARG A 162 -8.93 15.43 -0.20
C ARG A 162 -9.96 14.37 0.16
N GLN A 163 -11.25 14.69 0.14
CA GLN A 163 -12.30 13.72 0.43
C GLN A 163 -12.41 12.67 -0.70
N TYR A 164 -12.41 13.09 -1.96
CA TYR A 164 -12.51 12.17 -3.11
C TYR A 164 -11.37 11.16 -3.16
N THR A 165 -10.14 11.57 -2.86
CA THR A 165 -8.99 10.66 -2.81
C THR A 165 -9.13 9.64 -1.67
N THR A 166 -9.67 10.06 -0.53
CA THR A 166 -9.94 9.19 0.62
C THR A 166 -11.05 8.19 0.30
N ASP A 167 -12.15 8.64 -0.28
CA ASP A 167 -13.30 7.78 -0.64
C ASP A 167 -12.89 6.75 -1.70
N LEU A 168 -12.16 7.18 -2.72
CA LEU A 168 -11.65 6.27 -3.74
C LEU A 168 -10.67 5.24 -3.16
N GLN A 169 -9.78 5.65 -2.25
CA GLN A 169 -8.92 4.71 -1.57
C GLN A 169 -9.71 3.71 -0.73
N ASN A 170 -10.70 4.16 0.02
CA ASN A 170 -11.55 3.30 0.84
C ASN A 170 -12.29 2.29 -0.03
N PHE A 171 -12.82 2.71 -1.18
CA PHE A 171 -13.43 1.82 -2.15
C PHE A 171 -12.43 0.76 -2.68
N LEU A 172 -11.26 1.18 -3.14
CA LEU A 172 -10.24 0.30 -3.71
C LEU A 172 -9.64 -0.69 -2.71
N THR A 173 -9.67 -0.37 -1.41
CA THR A 173 -9.03 -1.18 -0.37
C THR A 173 -10.03 -1.80 0.61
N ASN A 174 -11.34 -1.66 0.36
CA ASN A 174 -12.38 -2.04 1.31
C ASN A 174 -12.10 -1.44 2.70
N SER A 175 -11.98 -0.11 2.75
CA SER A 175 -11.64 0.63 3.98
C SER A 175 -10.40 0.08 4.70
N CYS A 176 -9.35 -0.18 3.92
CA CYS A 176 -8.06 -0.69 4.40
C CYS A 176 -8.08 -2.12 4.98
N GLN A 177 -9.12 -2.89 4.70
CA GLN A 177 -9.19 -4.31 5.10
C GLN A 177 -8.64 -5.26 4.03
N GLY A 178 -8.37 -4.75 2.83
CA GLY A 178 -8.04 -5.52 1.65
C GLY A 178 -9.27 -5.84 0.80
N ASN A 179 -9.17 -5.51 -0.48
CA ASN A 179 -10.25 -5.72 -1.44
C ASN A 179 -9.80 -6.72 -2.51
N PRO A 180 -10.33 -7.96 -2.49
CA PRO A 180 -9.95 -8.98 -3.46
C PRO A 180 -10.34 -8.61 -4.90
N ASP A 181 -11.41 -7.83 -5.11
CA ASP A 181 -11.87 -7.43 -6.45
C ASP A 181 -10.90 -6.46 -7.13
N TYR A 182 -10.17 -5.67 -6.33
CA TYR A 182 -9.18 -4.70 -6.80
C TYR A 182 -7.74 -5.08 -6.41
N SER A 183 -7.49 -6.36 -6.16
CA SER A 183 -6.18 -6.93 -5.86
C SER A 183 -5.67 -7.79 -7.01
N ASN A 184 -4.40 -8.13 -7.01
CA ASN A 184 -3.79 -9.03 -8.01
C ASN A 184 -4.04 -8.62 -9.47
N LEU A 185 -3.99 -7.34 -9.75
CA LEU A 185 -4.13 -6.81 -11.10
C LEU A 185 -3.03 -7.37 -12.03
N PRO A 186 -3.18 -7.29 -13.36
CA PRO A 186 -2.11 -7.66 -14.29
C PRO A 186 -0.81 -6.88 -14.06
N ARG A 187 -0.94 -5.65 -13.55
CA ARG A 187 0.18 -4.78 -13.15
C ARG A 187 -0.31 -3.75 -12.13
N LYS A 188 0.63 -3.13 -11.41
CA LYS A 188 0.34 -1.97 -10.56
C LYS A 188 -0.43 -0.91 -11.33
N TRP A 189 -1.33 -0.25 -10.66
CA TRP A 189 -2.18 0.79 -11.22
C TRP A 189 -2.09 2.06 -10.38
N ASN A 190 -1.88 3.20 -11.06
CA ASN A 190 -1.73 4.50 -10.43
C ASN A 190 -2.94 5.37 -10.77
N THR A 191 -3.51 5.99 -9.74
CA THR A 191 -4.70 6.83 -9.87
C THR A 191 -4.45 8.19 -9.23
N ALA A 192 -4.95 9.23 -9.85
CA ALA A 192 -4.94 10.59 -9.33
C ALA A 192 -6.30 11.25 -9.45
N VAL A 193 -6.57 12.21 -8.56
CA VAL A 193 -7.72 13.11 -8.64
C VAL A 193 -7.18 14.53 -8.75
N ALA A 194 -7.34 15.13 -9.92
CA ALA A 194 -6.95 16.52 -10.16
C ALA A 194 -8.04 17.46 -9.65
N GLY A 195 -7.68 18.48 -8.88
CA GLY A 195 -8.64 19.42 -8.29
C GLY A 195 -8.43 20.86 -8.72
N ALA A 196 -7.35 21.15 -9.45
CA ALA A 196 -6.98 22.48 -9.89
C ALA A 196 -6.84 22.56 -11.42
N LYS A 197 -6.70 23.77 -11.93
CA LYS A 197 -6.47 24.02 -13.37
C LYS A 197 -5.15 23.48 -13.87
N ASP A 198 -4.16 23.34 -12.98
CA ASP A 198 -2.83 22.85 -13.32
C ASP A 198 -2.81 21.32 -13.39
N ASN A 199 -2.22 20.79 -14.46
CA ASN A 199 -2.32 19.39 -14.85
C ASN A 199 -1.04 18.57 -14.57
N PHE A 200 -0.40 18.73 -13.41
CA PHE A 200 0.82 17.98 -13.08
C PHE A 200 0.60 16.52 -12.66
N LEU A 201 -0.65 16.03 -12.64
CA LEU A 201 -0.99 14.64 -12.31
C LEU A 201 -1.14 13.72 -13.51
N LEU A 202 -0.86 14.19 -14.74
CA LEU A 202 -1.09 13.47 -16.00
C LEU A 202 -0.30 12.15 -16.16
N HIS A 203 0.71 11.88 -15.34
CA HIS A 203 1.55 10.69 -15.43
C HIS A 203 0.99 9.47 -14.68
N ASN A 204 -0.31 9.48 -14.34
CA ASN A 204 -1.00 8.34 -13.75
C ASN A 204 -1.75 7.55 -14.82
N ASP A 205 -2.06 6.28 -14.53
CA ASP A 205 -2.80 5.41 -15.46
C ASP A 205 -4.25 5.89 -15.62
N ILE A 206 -4.85 6.44 -14.55
CA ILE A 206 -6.15 7.14 -14.57
C ILE A 206 -6.03 8.45 -13.81
N VAL A 207 -6.60 9.49 -14.38
CA VAL A 207 -6.76 10.80 -13.74
C VAL A 207 -8.22 11.23 -13.83
N PHE A 208 -8.82 11.53 -12.68
CA PHE A 208 -10.15 12.13 -12.60
C PHE A 208 -9.99 13.64 -12.60
N HIS A 209 -10.69 14.31 -13.53
CA HIS A 209 -10.72 15.76 -13.63
C HIS A 209 -12.11 16.30 -13.30
N PRO A 210 -12.22 17.43 -12.59
CA PRO A 210 -13.48 18.13 -12.45
C PRO A 210 -13.91 18.69 -13.81
N VAL A 211 -15.20 18.66 -14.08
CA VAL A 211 -15.86 19.23 -15.27
C VAL A 211 -16.82 20.32 -14.87
#